data_12928ee10296414b51adad1e4249b33b
#
_entry.id   12928ee10296414b51adad1e4249b33b
#
_cell.length_a   1.000
_cell.length_b   1.000
_cell.length_c   1.000
_cell.angle_alpha   90.00
_cell.angle_beta   90.00
_cell.angle_gamma   90.00
#
_symmetry.space_group_name_H-M   'P 1'
#
loop_
_entity.id
_entity.type
_entity.pdbx_description
1 polymer ?
#
loop_
_entity_poly.entity_id
_entity_poly.type
_entity_poly.pdbx_seq_one_letter_code
_entity_poly.pdbx_strand_id
1 'polypeptide(L)'
;MDLHFTEIIDRICGVKSKDSPSPGTMLTAWAINCVIVPERATQLEHWIPCTDIPALTGFAGDAFSKDAFLRALDAVCHDEPSIADVVDHSRELDEALAGQWREKHPLPVNEHEVLACDLTSVLFFGATCPLAAMGMNPDHQLRPQVNLAVVVSRHDHSPLTHFVYRGNRSGKGTMRNLLAELQHSGMKPGLLIVDRGLVGRQIVDEVRGTGWHMLGGVYKRI
;
A
#
# COMPACT_ATOMS: atom_id res chain seq x y z
N MET A 1 -10.27 -16.15 -10.94
CA MET A 1 -9.05 -15.40 -11.36
C MET A 1 -8.02 -15.63 -10.28
N ASP A 2 -6.96 -16.35 -10.59
CA ASP A 2 -5.94 -16.67 -9.61
C ASP A 2 -4.85 -15.60 -9.67
N LEU A 3 -4.73 -14.79 -8.61
CA LEU A 3 -3.76 -13.70 -8.51
C LEU A 3 -2.48 -14.13 -7.79
N HIS A 4 -2.42 -15.37 -7.31
CA HIS A 4 -1.26 -15.93 -6.62
C HIS A 4 -0.74 -15.08 -5.45
N PHE A 5 -1.62 -14.38 -4.73
CA PHE A 5 -1.24 -13.51 -3.61
C PHE A 5 -0.47 -14.27 -2.54
N THR A 6 -0.99 -15.41 -2.13
CA THR A 6 -0.36 -16.25 -1.10
C THR A 6 1.06 -16.63 -1.51
N GLU A 7 1.24 -17.13 -2.72
CA GLU A 7 2.53 -17.59 -3.22
C GLU A 7 3.54 -16.44 -3.38
N ILE A 8 3.08 -15.27 -3.81
CA ILE A 8 3.94 -14.08 -3.95
C ILE A 8 4.43 -13.64 -2.58
N ILE A 9 3.52 -13.51 -1.61
CA ILE A 9 3.86 -13.07 -0.26
C ILE A 9 4.80 -14.09 0.41
N ASP A 10 4.50 -15.39 0.30
CA ASP A 10 5.31 -16.44 0.90
C ASP A 10 6.71 -16.54 0.28
N ARG A 11 6.84 -16.28 -1.01
CA ARG A 11 8.14 -16.24 -1.67
C ARG A 11 9.01 -15.09 -1.17
N ILE A 12 8.41 -13.93 -0.91
CA ILE A 12 9.14 -12.71 -0.52
C ILE A 12 9.40 -12.70 0.99
N CYS A 13 8.38 -12.98 1.80
CA CYS A 13 8.48 -12.92 3.26
C CYS A 13 9.04 -14.21 3.90
N GLY A 14 9.08 -15.30 3.12
CA GLY A 14 9.51 -16.61 3.59
C GLY A 14 8.45 -17.36 4.41
N VAL A 15 8.54 -18.67 4.40
CA VAL A 15 7.68 -19.58 5.17
C VAL A 15 8.51 -20.26 6.26
N LYS A 16 8.22 -19.98 7.52
CA LYS A 16 8.98 -20.51 8.67
C LYS A 16 8.55 -21.92 9.10
N SER A 17 7.29 -22.29 8.85
CA SER A 17 6.74 -23.59 9.26
C SER A 17 5.70 -24.06 8.24
N LYS A 18 5.57 -25.39 8.08
CA LYS A 18 4.51 -26.01 7.30
C LYS A 18 3.31 -26.42 8.16
N ASP A 19 3.46 -26.38 9.48
CA ASP A 19 2.43 -26.82 10.43
C ASP A 19 1.52 -25.67 10.88
N SER A 20 1.74 -24.47 10.36
CA SER A 20 0.93 -23.29 10.63
C SER A 20 0.68 -22.47 9.34
N PRO A 21 -0.40 -21.67 9.28
CA PRO A 21 -0.64 -20.79 8.16
C PRO A 21 0.56 -19.88 7.87
N SER A 22 0.96 -19.81 6.61
CA SER A 22 2.05 -18.97 6.15
C SER A 22 1.68 -17.47 6.21
N PRO A 23 2.67 -16.56 6.18
CA PRO A 23 2.38 -15.11 6.05
C PRO A 23 1.44 -14.79 4.88
N GLY A 24 1.66 -15.42 3.72
CA GLY A 24 0.79 -15.26 2.56
C GLY A 24 -0.63 -15.74 2.80
N THR A 25 -0.80 -16.91 3.44
CA THR A 25 -2.13 -17.41 3.82
C THR A 25 -2.84 -16.44 4.77
N MET A 26 -2.15 -15.95 5.80
CA MET A 26 -2.71 -15.04 6.78
C MET A 26 -3.12 -13.71 6.16
N LEU A 27 -2.23 -13.09 5.40
CA LEU A 27 -2.48 -11.77 4.80
C LEU A 27 -3.51 -11.85 3.67
N THR A 28 -3.54 -12.94 2.90
CA THR A 28 -4.60 -13.18 1.91
C THR A 28 -5.97 -13.34 2.59
N ALA A 29 -6.05 -14.09 3.69
CA ALA A 29 -7.29 -14.22 4.46
C ALA A 29 -7.76 -12.87 5.01
N TRP A 30 -6.84 -12.05 5.50
CA TRP A 30 -7.18 -10.70 5.96
C TRP A 30 -7.63 -9.78 4.82
N ALA A 31 -6.97 -9.83 3.66
CA ALA A 31 -7.39 -9.09 2.47
C ALA A 31 -8.80 -9.48 2.01
N ILE A 32 -9.14 -10.77 2.03
CA ILE A 32 -10.50 -11.25 1.76
C ILE A 32 -11.49 -10.67 2.77
N ASN A 33 -11.16 -10.67 4.05
CA ASN A 33 -12.00 -10.07 5.08
C ASN A 33 -12.23 -8.58 4.83
N CYS A 34 -11.19 -7.82 4.46
CA CYS A 34 -11.31 -6.38 4.15
C CYS A 34 -12.30 -6.10 3.00
N VAL A 35 -12.48 -7.05 2.07
CA VAL A 35 -13.45 -6.90 0.96
C VAL A 35 -14.86 -7.28 1.37
N ILE A 36 -15.02 -8.29 2.22
CA ILE A 36 -16.34 -8.85 2.57
C ILE A 36 -16.96 -8.15 3.77
N VAL A 37 -16.23 -8.14 4.90
CA VAL A 37 -16.65 -7.53 6.18
C VAL A 37 -15.40 -7.02 6.89
N PRO A 38 -14.97 -5.78 6.63
CA PRO A 38 -13.72 -5.25 7.19
C PRO A 38 -13.70 -5.32 8.73
N GLU A 39 -12.77 -6.13 9.27
CA GLU A 39 -12.64 -6.35 10.69
C GLU A 39 -11.20 -6.11 11.18
N ARG A 40 -11.07 -5.84 12.47
CA ARG A 40 -9.75 -5.71 13.12
C ARG A 40 -9.12 -7.09 13.30
N ALA A 41 -7.80 -7.16 13.37
CA ALA A 41 -7.06 -8.40 13.63
C ALA A 41 -7.60 -9.20 14.85
N THR A 42 -8.09 -8.48 15.86
CA THR A 42 -8.71 -9.10 17.06
C THR A 42 -10.06 -9.77 16.82
N GLN A 43 -10.69 -9.51 15.70
CA GLN A 43 -11.99 -10.09 15.34
C GLN A 43 -11.86 -11.16 14.25
N LEU A 44 -10.75 -11.17 13.52
CA LEU A 44 -10.48 -12.18 12.50
C LEU A 44 -10.47 -13.61 13.07
N GLU A 45 -9.95 -13.80 14.28
CA GLU A 45 -9.93 -15.09 14.94
C GLU A 45 -11.33 -15.67 15.21
N HIS A 46 -12.36 -14.82 15.26
CA HIS A 46 -13.76 -15.23 15.39
C HIS A 46 -14.45 -15.35 14.04
N TRP A 47 -14.04 -14.56 13.05
CA TRP A 47 -14.63 -14.56 11.72
C TRP A 47 -14.16 -15.72 10.85
N ILE A 48 -12.87 -16.03 10.85
CA ILE A 48 -12.27 -17.10 10.04
C ILE A 48 -12.96 -18.46 10.26
N PRO A 49 -13.22 -18.93 11.50
CA PRO A 49 -13.88 -20.22 11.73
C PRO A 49 -15.31 -20.31 11.16
N CYS A 50 -15.93 -19.15 10.86
CA CYS A 50 -17.28 -19.07 10.26
C CYS A 50 -17.24 -19.06 8.72
N THR A 51 -16.06 -19.26 8.12
CA THR A 51 -15.83 -19.25 6.66
C THR A 51 -15.30 -20.59 6.17
N ASP A 52 -15.18 -20.73 4.86
CA ASP A 52 -14.54 -21.90 4.24
C ASP A 52 -13.00 -21.83 4.24
N ILE A 53 -12.40 -20.77 4.77
CA ILE A 53 -10.93 -20.57 4.79
C ILE A 53 -10.22 -21.76 5.48
N PRO A 54 -10.64 -22.24 6.65
CA PRO A 54 -10.03 -23.42 7.27
C PRO A 54 -10.04 -24.66 6.37
N ALA A 55 -11.19 -24.94 5.72
CA ALA A 55 -11.30 -26.07 4.81
C ALA A 55 -10.45 -25.94 3.55
N LEU A 56 -10.37 -24.73 2.98
CA LEU A 56 -9.58 -24.43 1.78
C LEU A 56 -8.07 -24.46 2.03
N THR A 57 -7.65 -24.07 3.23
CA THR A 57 -6.22 -23.98 3.59
C THR A 57 -5.70 -25.25 4.27
N GLY A 58 -6.61 -26.09 4.80
CA GLY A 58 -6.26 -27.28 5.57
C GLY A 58 -5.83 -27.01 7.01
N PHE A 59 -5.91 -25.75 7.47
CA PHE A 59 -5.58 -25.38 8.85
C PHE A 59 -6.84 -25.23 9.70
N ALA A 60 -6.75 -25.62 10.97
CA ALA A 60 -7.85 -25.41 11.91
C ALA A 60 -8.10 -23.92 12.17
N GLY A 61 -9.34 -23.53 12.49
CA GLY A 61 -9.72 -22.14 12.68
C GLY A 61 -8.94 -21.40 13.78
N ASP A 62 -8.52 -22.12 14.82
CA ASP A 62 -7.72 -21.59 15.94
C ASP A 62 -6.27 -21.25 15.55
N ALA A 63 -5.77 -21.80 14.43
CA ALA A 63 -4.48 -21.41 13.88
C ALA A 63 -4.45 -19.94 13.38
N PHE A 64 -5.62 -19.36 13.11
CA PHE A 64 -5.79 -17.97 12.64
C PHE A 64 -6.00 -16.99 13.81
N SER A 65 -5.14 -17.07 14.81
CA SER A 65 -5.21 -16.19 15.97
C SER A 65 -4.75 -14.76 15.65
N LYS A 66 -5.18 -13.79 16.46
CA LYS A 66 -4.72 -12.39 16.36
C LYS A 66 -3.19 -12.30 16.28
N ASP A 67 -2.48 -13.03 17.14
CA ASP A 67 -1.03 -12.98 17.20
C ASP A 67 -0.38 -13.60 15.95
N ALA A 68 -1.03 -14.56 15.29
CA ALA A 68 -0.58 -15.08 14.01
C ALA A 68 -0.70 -14.04 12.89
N PHE A 69 -1.79 -13.26 12.86
CA PHE A 69 -1.93 -12.14 11.92
C PHE A 69 -0.88 -11.06 12.15
N LEU A 70 -0.60 -10.70 13.39
CA LEU A 70 0.42 -9.69 13.69
C LEU A 70 1.82 -10.18 13.29
N ARG A 71 2.16 -11.45 13.56
CA ARG A 71 3.42 -12.04 13.08
C ARG A 71 3.51 -12.09 11.55
N ALA A 72 2.39 -12.23 10.86
CA ALA A 72 2.39 -12.15 9.39
C ALA A 72 2.72 -10.73 8.88
N LEU A 73 2.27 -9.68 9.58
CA LEU A 73 2.70 -8.30 9.30
C LEU A 73 4.18 -8.08 9.63
N ASP A 74 4.67 -8.63 10.76
CA ASP A 74 6.09 -8.57 11.11
C ASP A 74 6.97 -9.29 10.06
N ALA A 75 6.44 -10.30 9.36
CA ALA A 75 7.16 -10.93 8.25
C ALA A 75 7.32 -10.00 7.04
N VAL A 76 6.44 -9.00 6.86
CA VAL A 76 6.56 -7.98 5.83
C VAL A 76 7.56 -6.90 6.22
N CYS A 77 7.47 -6.40 7.46
CA CYS A 77 8.34 -5.33 7.94
C CYS A 77 8.62 -5.50 9.44
N HIS A 78 9.88 -5.58 9.82
CA HIS A 78 10.31 -5.67 11.22
C HIS A 78 11.73 -5.12 11.40
N ASP A 79 12.03 -4.71 12.63
CA ASP A 79 13.40 -4.40 13.04
C ASP A 79 14.21 -5.70 13.16
N GLU A 80 15.38 -5.78 12.53
CA GLU A 80 16.30 -6.92 12.66
C GLU A 80 17.47 -6.54 13.57
N PRO A 81 17.41 -6.91 14.86
CA PRO A 81 18.41 -6.48 15.84
C PRO A 81 19.84 -6.97 15.55
N SER A 82 19.95 -8.08 14.80
CA SER A 82 21.26 -8.70 14.50
C SER A 82 22.08 -7.89 13.50
N ILE A 83 21.45 -7.09 12.66
CA ILE A 83 22.12 -6.27 11.62
C ILE A 83 21.90 -4.77 11.84
N ALA A 84 21.22 -4.36 12.90
CA ALA A 84 20.83 -2.97 13.17
C ALA A 84 20.12 -2.30 11.98
N ASP A 85 19.38 -3.07 11.22
CA ASP A 85 18.67 -2.64 10.02
C ASP A 85 17.19 -2.99 10.11
N VAL A 86 16.40 -2.46 9.21
CA VAL A 86 14.97 -2.76 9.06
C VAL A 86 14.79 -3.66 7.86
N VAL A 87 14.19 -4.83 8.06
CA VAL A 87 13.71 -5.65 6.96
C VAL A 87 12.36 -5.08 6.52
N ASP A 88 12.26 -4.61 5.30
CA ASP A 88 11.04 -4.06 4.72
C ASP A 88 10.83 -4.60 3.30
N HIS A 89 9.89 -5.53 3.20
CA HIS A 89 9.48 -6.15 1.95
C HIS A 89 8.29 -5.44 1.27
N SER A 90 7.78 -4.35 1.83
CA SER A 90 6.55 -3.71 1.33
C SER A 90 6.68 -3.28 -0.14
N ARG A 91 7.82 -2.72 -0.51
CA ARG A 91 8.10 -2.32 -1.89
C ARG A 91 8.20 -3.50 -2.85
N GLU A 92 8.93 -4.54 -2.48
CA GLU A 92 9.07 -5.75 -3.28
C GLU A 92 7.72 -6.43 -3.50
N LEU A 93 6.86 -6.44 -2.47
CA LEU A 93 5.49 -6.93 -2.56
C LEU A 93 4.65 -6.09 -3.51
N ASP A 94 4.67 -4.77 -3.41
CA ASP A 94 3.95 -3.87 -4.32
C ASP A 94 4.36 -4.12 -5.77
N GLU A 95 5.66 -4.17 -6.04
CA GLU A 95 6.20 -4.40 -7.38
C GLU A 95 5.79 -5.79 -7.93
N ALA A 96 5.87 -6.83 -7.11
CA ALA A 96 5.50 -8.19 -7.51
C ALA A 96 4.00 -8.33 -7.76
N LEU A 97 3.15 -7.75 -6.91
CA LEU A 97 1.69 -7.80 -7.05
C LEU A 97 1.22 -6.96 -8.24
N ALA A 98 1.76 -5.75 -8.41
CA ALA A 98 1.47 -4.91 -9.56
C ALA A 98 1.95 -5.56 -10.87
N GLY A 99 3.14 -6.18 -10.88
CA GLY A 99 3.67 -6.92 -12.01
C GLY A 99 2.77 -8.10 -12.40
N GLN A 100 2.37 -8.91 -11.42
CA GLN A 100 1.44 -10.04 -11.62
C GLN A 100 0.08 -9.58 -12.17
N TRP A 101 -0.43 -8.46 -11.65
CA TRP A 101 -1.66 -7.87 -12.18
C TRP A 101 -1.47 -7.42 -13.63
N ARG A 102 -0.38 -6.71 -13.92
CA ARG A 102 -0.12 -6.15 -15.26
C ARG A 102 0.19 -7.23 -16.30
N GLU A 103 0.76 -8.36 -15.91
CA GLU A 103 0.93 -9.52 -16.77
C GLU A 103 -0.42 -10.09 -17.25
N LYS A 104 -1.41 -10.14 -16.35
CA LYS A 104 -2.78 -10.60 -16.66
C LYS A 104 -3.65 -9.55 -17.34
N HIS A 105 -3.36 -8.29 -17.10
CA HIS A 105 -4.09 -7.12 -17.62
C HIS A 105 -3.13 -6.14 -18.29
N PRO A 106 -2.53 -6.51 -19.44
CA PRO A 106 -1.58 -5.65 -20.13
C PRO A 106 -2.25 -4.38 -20.62
N LEU A 107 -1.48 -3.29 -20.64
CA LEU A 107 -1.92 -2.07 -21.28
C LEU A 107 -2.15 -2.30 -22.77
N PRO A 108 -3.13 -1.63 -23.39
CA PRO A 108 -3.29 -1.64 -24.84
C PRO A 108 -2.00 -1.23 -25.55
N VAL A 109 -1.79 -1.80 -26.75
CA VAL A 109 -0.60 -1.51 -27.53
C VAL A 109 -0.52 0.00 -27.85
N ASN A 110 0.64 0.60 -27.58
CA ASN A 110 0.93 2.03 -27.74
C ASN A 110 0.23 2.97 -26.74
N GLU A 111 -0.39 2.47 -25.70
CA GLU A 111 -0.85 3.32 -24.60
C GLU A 111 0.24 3.57 -23.56
N HIS A 112 0.25 4.78 -23.01
CA HIS A 112 1.07 5.15 -21.87
C HIS A 112 0.26 5.00 -20.57
N GLU A 113 0.94 4.71 -19.49
CA GLU A 113 0.29 4.63 -18.19
C GLU A 113 -0.32 5.99 -17.81
N VAL A 114 -1.56 5.96 -17.38
CA VAL A 114 -2.25 7.11 -16.78
C VAL A 114 -2.49 6.78 -15.32
N LEU A 115 -1.79 7.47 -14.44
CA LEU A 115 -1.81 7.24 -13.00
C LEU A 115 -2.65 8.28 -12.29
N ALA A 116 -3.55 7.84 -11.42
CA ALA A 116 -4.19 8.69 -10.43
C ALA A 116 -3.47 8.53 -9.09
N CYS A 117 -3.11 9.63 -8.47
CA CYS A 117 -2.47 9.64 -7.16
C CYS A 117 -3.29 10.50 -6.21
N ASP A 118 -3.62 9.93 -5.06
CA ASP A 118 -4.30 10.61 -3.97
C ASP A 118 -3.55 10.44 -2.66
N LEU A 119 -3.67 11.46 -1.80
CA LEU A 119 -3.09 11.48 -0.47
C LEU A 119 -4.21 11.53 0.56
N THR A 120 -4.31 10.50 1.38
CA THR A 120 -5.24 10.46 2.50
C THR A 120 -4.51 10.49 3.84
N SER A 121 -5.19 10.96 4.88
CA SER A 121 -4.68 10.95 6.25
C SER A 121 -5.36 9.85 7.04
N VAL A 122 -4.57 8.97 7.62
CA VAL A 122 -5.04 7.90 8.52
C VAL A 122 -4.77 8.34 9.95
N LEU A 123 -5.84 8.50 10.74
CA LEU A 123 -5.72 8.88 12.14
C LEU A 123 -5.05 7.77 12.96
N PHE A 124 -4.14 8.16 13.83
CA PHE A 124 -3.43 7.26 14.70
C PHE A 124 -3.82 7.48 16.16
N PHE A 125 -4.32 6.46 16.82
CA PHE A 125 -4.77 6.50 18.21
C PHE A 125 -3.84 5.73 19.17
N GLY A 126 -2.75 5.16 18.66
CA GLY A 126 -1.76 4.43 19.44
C GLY A 126 -0.72 5.35 20.08
N ALA A 127 0.11 4.79 20.95
CA ALA A 127 1.16 5.53 21.67
C ALA A 127 2.51 5.56 20.94
N THR A 128 2.79 4.59 20.07
CA THR A 128 4.14 4.36 19.54
C THR A 128 4.12 4.08 18.04
N CYS A 129 4.13 5.12 17.22
CA CYS A 129 4.36 5.01 15.78
C CYS A 129 5.33 6.12 15.35
N PRO A 130 6.53 5.80 14.86
CA PRO A 130 7.52 6.80 14.45
C PRO A 130 7.04 7.73 13.33
N LEU A 131 6.08 7.27 12.52
CA LEU A 131 5.50 8.03 11.42
C LEU A 131 4.30 8.88 11.84
N ALA A 132 3.67 8.58 12.99
CA ALA A 132 2.58 9.39 13.50
C ALA A 132 3.06 10.77 13.94
N ALA A 133 2.46 11.80 13.37
CA ALA A 133 2.76 13.19 13.68
C ALA A 133 1.49 14.03 13.68
N MET A 134 1.50 15.13 14.45
CA MET A 134 0.41 16.08 14.45
C MET A 134 0.29 16.72 13.07
N GLY A 135 -0.81 16.46 12.40
CA GLY A 135 -1.11 16.99 11.07
C GLY A 135 -2.55 17.47 11.00
N MET A 136 -2.82 18.37 10.06
CA MET A 136 -4.18 18.83 9.77
C MET A 136 -4.86 17.78 8.88
N ASN A 137 -5.94 17.18 9.39
CA ASN A 137 -6.75 16.23 8.62
C ASN A 137 -7.74 16.97 7.68
N PRO A 138 -8.45 16.26 6.79
CA PRO A 138 -9.48 16.86 5.93
C PRO A 138 -10.61 17.56 6.69
N ASP A 139 -10.89 17.17 7.94
CA ASP A 139 -11.89 17.81 8.80
C ASP A 139 -11.37 19.06 9.52
N HIS A 140 -10.20 19.58 9.13
CA HIS A 140 -9.53 20.72 9.74
C HIS A 140 -9.22 20.54 11.24
N GLN A 141 -9.00 19.30 11.66
CA GLN A 141 -8.59 19.00 13.03
C GLN A 141 -7.11 18.64 13.08
N LEU A 142 -6.41 19.18 14.05
CA LEU A 142 -5.02 18.81 14.34
C LEU A 142 -5.01 17.50 15.14
N ARG A 143 -4.59 16.41 14.51
CA ARG A 143 -4.61 15.06 15.09
C ARG A 143 -3.32 14.31 14.79
N PRO A 144 -2.90 13.36 15.66
CA PRO A 144 -1.88 12.40 15.30
C PRO A 144 -2.37 11.56 14.11
N GLN A 145 -1.61 11.55 13.06
CA GLN A 145 -1.96 10.87 11.81
C GLN A 145 -0.73 10.39 11.07
N VAL A 146 -0.95 9.50 10.12
CA VAL A 146 0.00 9.07 9.09
C VAL A 146 -0.60 9.44 7.74
N ASN A 147 0.19 9.88 6.80
CA ASN A 147 -0.29 10.16 5.46
C ASN A 147 0.00 8.97 4.55
N LEU A 148 -1.02 8.50 3.83
CA LEU A 148 -0.94 7.41 2.87
C LEU A 148 -1.20 7.96 1.47
N ALA A 149 -0.24 7.79 0.56
CA ALA A 149 -0.44 8.05 -0.86
C ALA A 149 -0.66 6.71 -1.58
N VAL A 150 -1.68 6.66 -2.43
CA VAL A 150 -1.97 5.51 -3.27
C VAL A 150 -1.89 5.92 -4.73
N VAL A 151 -1.22 5.11 -5.52
CA VAL A 151 -1.10 5.28 -6.97
C VAL A 151 -1.92 4.19 -7.66
N VAL A 152 -2.86 4.62 -8.48
CA VAL A 152 -3.83 3.74 -9.14
C VAL A 152 -3.73 3.93 -10.65
N SER A 153 -3.73 2.84 -11.41
CA SER A 153 -3.88 2.90 -12.86
C SER A 153 -5.29 3.38 -13.23
N ARG A 154 -5.38 4.37 -14.10
CA ARG A 154 -6.67 4.82 -14.65
C ARG A 154 -7.25 3.87 -15.68
N HIS A 155 -6.44 2.98 -16.22
CA HIS A 155 -6.86 2.05 -17.24
C HIS A 155 -7.82 0.97 -16.69
N ASP A 156 -7.47 0.38 -15.56
CA ASP A 156 -8.18 -0.74 -14.95
C ASP A 156 -8.52 -0.53 -13.46
N HIS A 157 -8.22 0.66 -12.93
CA HIS A 157 -8.42 1.07 -11.54
C HIS A 157 -7.64 0.20 -10.52
N SER A 158 -6.61 -0.51 -10.96
CA SER A 158 -5.77 -1.30 -10.06
C SER A 158 -4.82 -0.40 -9.26
N PRO A 159 -4.65 -0.63 -7.97
CA PRO A 159 -3.56 -0.02 -7.20
C PRO A 159 -2.23 -0.62 -7.66
N LEU A 160 -1.26 0.22 -7.96
CA LEU A 160 0.06 -0.19 -8.42
C LEU A 160 1.12 -0.10 -7.32
N THR A 161 1.01 0.91 -6.47
CA THR A 161 1.91 1.09 -5.33
C THR A 161 1.30 2.05 -4.31
N HIS A 162 1.88 2.06 -3.12
CA HIS A 162 1.51 2.98 -2.05
C HIS A 162 2.74 3.51 -1.33
N PHE A 163 2.61 4.66 -0.67
CA PHE A 163 3.67 5.27 0.12
C PHE A 163 3.12 5.81 1.44
N VAL A 164 3.84 5.54 2.51
CA VAL A 164 3.48 6.00 3.85
C VAL A 164 4.41 7.13 4.26
N TYR A 165 3.85 8.25 4.71
CA TYR A 165 4.59 9.42 5.13
C TYR A 165 4.21 9.87 6.54
N ARG A 166 5.12 10.60 7.18
CA ARG A 166 4.81 11.25 8.45
C ARG A 166 3.60 12.18 8.29
N GLY A 167 2.72 12.16 9.28
CA GLY A 167 1.43 12.84 9.22
C GLY A 167 1.48 14.37 9.11
N ASN A 168 2.62 14.99 9.38
CA ASN A 168 2.85 16.43 9.21
C ASN A 168 3.49 16.81 7.86
N ARG A 169 3.66 15.84 6.96
CA ARG A 169 4.28 16.11 5.67
C ARG A 169 3.35 16.86 4.74
N SER A 170 3.85 17.87 4.08
CA SER A 170 3.08 18.65 3.11
C SER A 170 2.84 17.86 1.80
N GLY A 171 1.71 18.07 1.15
CA GLY A 171 1.40 17.45 -0.14
C GLY A 171 2.47 17.69 -1.22
N LYS A 172 3.09 18.88 -1.23
CA LYS A 172 4.21 19.19 -2.16
C LYS A 172 5.45 18.33 -1.91
N GLY A 173 5.80 18.11 -0.63
CA GLY A 173 6.90 17.24 -0.27
C GLY A 173 6.61 15.77 -0.62
N THR A 174 5.37 15.34 -0.48
CA THR A 174 4.88 14.02 -0.89
C THR A 174 5.02 13.83 -2.39
N MET A 175 4.62 14.82 -3.20
CA MET A 175 4.68 14.72 -4.66
C MET A 175 6.11 14.54 -5.19
N ARG A 176 7.10 15.23 -4.61
CA ARG A 176 8.52 15.04 -4.99
C ARG A 176 9.00 13.62 -4.75
N ASN A 177 8.67 13.06 -3.59
CA ASN A 177 9.03 11.68 -3.29
C ASN A 177 8.35 10.70 -4.22
N LEU A 178 7.05 10.91 -4.48
CA LEU A 178 6.30 10.08 -5.43
C LEU A 178 6.98 10.06 -6.81
N LEU A 179 7.39 11.22 -7.34
CA LEU A 179 8.07 11.30 -8.63
C LEU A 179 9.41 10.54 -8.61
N ALA A 180 10.19 10.67 -7.55
CA ALA A 180 11.44 9.94 -7.39
C ALA A 180 11.20 8.42 -7.36
N GLU A 181 10.17 7.98 -6.65
CA GLU A 181 9.80 6.56 -6.57
C GLU A 181 9.27 6.00 -7.89
N LEU A 182 8.44 6.75 -8.61
CA LEU A 182 7.98 6.36 -9.94
C LEU A 182 9.13 6.22 -10.95
N GLN A 183 10.13 7.10 -10.87
CA GLN A 183 11.34 6.98 -11.68
C GLN A 183 12.16 5.73 -11.31
N HIS A 184 12.25 5.43 -10.01
CA HIS A 184 13.00 4.28 -9.51
C HIS A 184 12.35 2.94 -9.85
N SER A 185 11.01 2.88 -9.85
CA SER A 185 10.24 1.68 -10.22
C SER A 185 10.33 1.33 -11.71
N GLY A 186 10.98 2.17 -12.52
CA GLY A 186 11.10 1.95 -13.95
C GLY A 186 9.82 2.14 -14.75
N MET A 187 8.77 2.72 -14.15
CA MET A 187 7.54 3.05 -14.87
C MET A 187 7.81 4.07 -15.98
N LYS A 188 7.34 3.76 -17.18
CA LYS A 188 7.48 4.67 -18.32
C LYS A 188 6.68 5.94 -18.08
N PRO A 189 7.28 7.12 -18.34
CA PRO A 189 6.58 8.38 -18.20
C PRO A 189 5.28 8.43 -19.00
N GLY A 190 4.24 8.93 -18.37
CA GLY A 190 2.90 9.06 -18.93
C GLY A 190 2.17 10.26 -18.33
N LEU A 191 0.93 10.11 -17.93
CA LEU A 191 0.12 11.16 -17.34
C LEU A 191 -0.15 10.89 -15.85
N LEU A 192 0.18 11.84 -14.98
CA LEU A 192 -0.19 11.85 -13.57
C LEU A 192 -1.45 12.70 -13.35
N ILE A 193 -2.46 12.11 -12.76
CA ILE A 193 -3.67 12.81 -12.32
C ILE A 193 -3.58 12.94 -10.80
N VAL A 194 -3.61 14.17 -10.30
CA VAL A 194 -3.42 14.46 -8.87
C VAL A 194 -4.43 15.48 -8.36
N ASP A 195 -4.76 15.40 -7.07
CA ASP A 195 -5.60 16.41 -6.45
C ASP A 195 -4.87 17.76 -6.32
N ARG A 196 -5.67 18.81 -6.22
CA ARG A 196 -5.25 20.22 -6.07
C ARG A 196 -4.26 20.45 -4.94
N GLY A 197 -4.35 19.70 -3.83
CA GLY A 197 -3.46 19.78 -2.68
C GLY A 197 -2.00 19.39 -2.99
N LEU A 198 -1.78 18.61 -4.03
CA LEU A 198 -0.47 18.12 -4.48
C LEU A 198 0.17 19.03 -5.52
N VAL A 199 -0.58 19.98 -6.10
CA VAL A 199 -0.15 20.84 -7.21
C VAL A 199 0.48 22.14 -6.70
N GLY A 200 1.57 22.55 -7.33
CA GLY A 200 2.23 23.85 -7.13
C GLY A 200 3.11 24.18 -8.32
N ARG A 201 3.39 25.47 -8.59
CA ARG A 201 4.18 25.89 -9.75
C ARG A 201 5.52 25.13 -9.85
N GLN A 202 6.25 25.03 -8.75
CA GLN A 202 7.52 24.29 -8.71
C GLN A 202 7.34 22.81 -9.02
N ILE A 203 6.26 22.18 -8.50
CA ILE A 203 5.96 20.76 -8.78
C ILE A 203 5.68 20.53 -10.26
N VAL A 204 4.95 21.44 -10.90
CA VAL A 204 4.69 21.36 -12.36
C VAL A 204 5.99 21.36 -13.16
N ASP A 205 6.91 22.24 -12.79
CA ASP A 205 8.21 22.33 -13.48
C ASP A 205 9.09 21.10 -13.21
N GLU A 206 9.08 20.58 -11.99
CA GLU A 206 9.76 19.34 -11.60
C GLU A 206 9.20 18.12 -12.36
N VAL A 207 7.87 17.99 -12.44
CA VAL A 207 7.21 16.90 -13.19
C VAL A 207 7.62 16.94 -14.67
N ARG A 208 7.60 18.11 -15.29
CA ARG A 208 8.03 18.28 -16.71
C ARG A 208 9.47 17.82 -16.93
N GLY A 209 10.35 18.08 -15.97
CA GLY A 209 11.75 17.65 -16.01
C GLY A 209 11.94 16.13 -15.97
N THR A 210 10.94 15.36 -15.51
CA THR A 210 10.98 13.90 -15.43
C THR A 210 10.40 13.19 -16.65
N GLY A 211 9.84 13.94 -17.61
CA GLY A 211 9.15 13.39 -18.77
C GLY A 211 7.67 13.03 -18.52
N TRP A 212 7.20 13.12 -17.27
CA TRP A 212 5.79 12.95 -16.95
C TRP A 212 4.97 14.19 -17.33
N HIS A 213 3.74 13.96 -17.75
CA HIS A 213 2.70 14.99 -17.85
C HIS A 213 1.87 15.00 -16.58
N MET A 214 1.28 16.15 -16.24
CA MET A 214 0.44 16.27 -15.05
C MET A 214 -0.87 16.95 -15.34
N LEU A 215 -1.95 16.38 -14.84
CA LEU A 215 -3.28 16.95 -14.77
C LEU A 215 -3.69 17.13 -13.31
N GLY A 216 -3.97 18.36 -12.90
CA GLY A 216 -4.39 18.63 -11.52
C GLY A 216 -5.07 19.98 -11.37
N GLY A 217 -5.86 20.14 -10.33
CA GLY A 217 -6.51 21.40 -10.02
C GLY A 217 -5.52 22.47 -9.57
N VAL A 218 -5.70 23.72 -10.00
CA VAL A 218 -4.94 24.85 -9.51
C VAL A 218 -5.81 25.74 -8.63
N TYR A 219 -5.20 26.32 -7.58
CA TYR A 219 -5.90 27.34 -6.79
C TYR A 219 -6.05 28.61 -7.63
N LYS A 220 -7.30 29.03 -7.82
CA LYS A 220 -7.56 30.37 -8.35
C LYS A 220 -7.12 31.36 -7.27
N ARG A 221 -6.07 32.15 -7.52
CA ARG A 221 -5.83 33.34 -6.72
C ARG A 221 -6.93 34.33 -7.09
N ILE A 222 -7.80 34.60 -6.12
CA ILE A 222 -8.74 35.72 -6.20
C ILE A 222 -7.93 36.98 -5.89
#